data_73bfcd15329fc5c4b6ecf35479e90b93
#
_entry.id   73bfcd15329fc5c4b6ecf35479e90b93
#
_cell.length_a   1.000
_cell.length_b   1.000
_cell.length_c   1.000
_cell.angle_alpha   90.00
_cell.angle_beta   90.00
_cell.angle_gamma   90.00
#
_symmetry.space_group_name_H-M   'P 1'
#
loop_
_entity.id
_entity.type
_entity.pdbx_description
1 polymer ?
#
loop_
_entity_poly.entity_id
_entity_poly.type
_entity_poly.pdbx_seq_one_letter_code
_entity_poly.pdbx_strand_id
1 'polypeptide(L)'
;MGALLDRLRGRPRLQPARIRAVWNCYIGSHQEYFYKVLLNVMTRDDGMREILLPKQHAVNDDEREFVLRLLADRIAAFFHSIIMEERLTNLTELKNSCYTLGQQHSAYSKDPFKLTYWDAFCLALLEELENRGGTPREELRAWQTLLHIVNENMLAGYMDAKSGSRE
;
A
#
# COMPACT_ATOMS: atom_id res chain seq x y z
N MET A 1 9.60 -33.92 9.86
CA MET A 1 9.23 -33.26 11.12
C MET A 1 9.29 -31.72 11.08
N GLY A 2 9.95 -31.09 10.11
CA GLY A 2 10.01 -29.62 9.97
C GLY A 2 8.71 -28.92 9.55
N ALA A 3 7.91 -29.52 8.69
CA ALA A 3 6.70 -28.90 8.14
C ALA A 3 5.51 -28.77 9.12
N LEU A 4 5.51 -29.53 10.23
CA LEU A 4 4.46 -29.47 11.24
C LEU A 4 4.72 -28.35 12.26
N LEU A 5 5.99 -28.01 12.49
CA LEU A 5 6.40 -26.93 13.40
C LEU A 5 6.23 -25.54 12.78
N ASP A 6 6.29 -25.40 11.46
CA ASP A 6 6.00 -24.14 10.77
C ASP A 6 4.50 -23.78 10.77
N ARG A 7 3.61 -24.78 10.87
CA ARG A 7 2.16 -24.54 11.02
C ARG A 7 1.76 -24.07 12.43
N LEU A 8 2.63 -24.27 13.43
CA LEU A 8 2.41 -23.81 14.81
C LEU A 8 3.08 -22.45 15.10
N ARG A 9 3.93 -21.96 14.21
CA ARG A 9 4.38 -20.55 14.23
C ARG A 9 3.20 -19.71 13.77
N GLY A 10 2.46 -19.19 14.75
CA GLY A 10 1.25 -18.42 14.57
C GLY A 10 1.40 -17.37 13.47
N ARG A 11 0.32 -17.15 12.72
CA ARG A 11 0.22 -16.08 11.72
C ARG A 11 0.84 -14.79 12.30
N PRO A 12 1.68 -14.08 11.54
CA PRO A 12 2.34 -12.88 12.04
C PRO A 12 1.28 -11.93 12.62
N ARG A 13 1.38 -11.66 13.92
CA ARG A 13 0.40 -10.86 14.63
C ARG A 13 0.66 -9.39 14.36
N LEU A 14 -0.40 -8.67 14.00
CA LEU A 14 -0.33 -7.23 13.84
C LEU A 14 0.20 -6.58 15.14
N GLN A 15 1.12 -5.64 15.02
CA GLN A 15 1.76 -4.95 16.15
C GLN A 15 1.48 -3.43 16.08
N PRO A 16 0.29 -2.97 16.54
CA PRO A 16 -0.15 -1.58 16.38
C PRO A 16 0.83 -0.54 16.92
N ALA A 17 1.43 -0.79 18.08
CA ALA A 17 2.37 0.15 18.70
C ALA A 17 3.61 0.39 17.82
N ARG A 18 4.18 -0.67 17.23
CA ARG A 18 5.34 -0.57 16.34
C ARG A 18 4.99 0.13 15.03
N ILE A 19 3.83 -0.18 14.46
CA ILE A 19 3.35 0.46 13.23
C ILE A 19 3.16 1.96 13.45
N ARG A 20 2.54 2.36 14.56
CA ARG A 20 2.37 3.78 14.92
C ARG A 20 3.69 4.48 15.19
N ALA A 21 4.65 3.81 15.81
CA ALA A 21 5.98 4.39 16.03
C ALA A 21 6.66 4.75 14.70
N VAL A 22 6.67 3.82 13.73
CA VAL A 22 7.22 4.08 12.39
C VAL A 22 6.44 5.19 11.68
N TRP A 23 5.12 5.16 11.75
CA TRP A 23 4.29 6.22 11.16
C TRP A 23 4.67 7.60 11.70
N ASN A 24 4.71 7.75 13.00
CA ASN A 24 5.00 9.04 13.63
C ASN A 24 6.42 9.52 13.39
N CYS A 25 7.40 8.61 13.38
CA CYS A 25 8.81 8.98 13.25
C CYS A 25 9.28 9.17 11.81
N TYR A 26 8.75 8.37 10.86
CA TYR A 26 9.35 8.24 9.54
C TYR A 26 8.41 8.53 8.38
N ILE A 27 7.11 8.33 8.52
CA ILE A 27 6.15 8.46 7.40
C ILE A 27 5.28 9.71 7.56
N GLY A 28 4.47 9.77 8.60
CA GLY A 28 3.45 10.82 8.76
C GLY A 28 4.02 12.21 8.96
N SER A 29 5.25 12.32 9.47
CA SER A 29 5.98 13.59 9.60
C SER A 29 6.68 14.05 8.31
N HIS A 30 6.67 13.24 7.25
CA HIS A 30 7.38 13.51 6.01
C HIS A 30 6.41 13.55 4.83
N GLN A 31 5.95 14.75 4.44
CA GLN A 31 5.01 14.96 3.34
C GLN A 31 5.45 14.35 2.01
N GLU A 32 6.76 14.29 1.76
CA GLU A 32 7.35 13.73 0.53
C GLU A 32 7.44 12.19 0.53
N TYR A 33 7.08 11.50 1.62
CA TYR A 33 7.32 10.06 1.73
C TYR A 33 6.63 9.27 0.61
N PHE A 34 5.32 9.38 0.48
CA PHE A 34 4.57 8.64 -0.54
C PHE A 34 4.86 9.13 -1.96
N TYR A 35 5.19 10.40 -2.12
CA TYR A 35 5.65 10.92 -3.42
C TYR A 35 6.94 10.21 -3.87
N LYS A 36 7.93 10.05 -2.99
CA LYS A 36 9.16 9.30 -3.27
C LYS A 36 8.89 7.82 -3.56
N VAL A 37 7.97 7.19 -2.81
CA VAL A 37 7.54 5.82 -3.08
C VAL A 37 6.97 5.71 -4.49
N LEU A 38 6.11 6.62 -4.93
CA LEU A 38 5.54 6.63 -6.29
C LEU A 38 6.62 6.82 -7.36
N LEU A 39 7.56 7.74 -7.16
CA LEU A 39 8.70 7.92 -8.07
C LEU A 39 9.52 6.64 -8.20
N ASN A 40 9.80 5.97 -7.08
CA ASN A 40 10.54 4.72 -7.05
C ASN A 40 9.81 3.61 -7.86
N VAL A 41 8.51 3.43 -7.63
CA VAL A 41 7.69 2.46 -8.37
C VAL A 41 7.76 2.72 -9.87
N MET A 42 7.60 3.97 -10.30
CA MET A 42 7.63 4.34 -11.73
C MET A 42 8.99 4.13 -12.40
N THR A 43 10.08 4.19 -11.64
CA THR A 43 11.42 3.89 -12.20
C THR A 43 11.65 2.41 -12.45
N ARG A 44 10.88 1.54 -11.79
CA ARG A 44 11.04 0.08 -11.82
C ARG A 44 10.10 -0.63 -12.76
N ASP A 45 8.93 -0.05 -13.01
CA ASP A 45 7.88 -0.69 -13.80
C ASP A 45 7.24 0.33 -14.74
N ASP A 46 7.46 0.14 -16.05
CA ASP A 46 6.90 1.02 -17.08
C ASP A 46 5.37 0.94 -17.14
N GLY A 47 4.79 -0.22 -16.82
CA GLY A 47 3.35 -0.38 -16.74
C GLY A 47 2.74 0.42 -15.59
N MET A 48 3.42 0.47 -14.44
CA MET A 48 3.03 1.35 -13.33
C MET A 48 3.14 2.82 -13.71
N ARG A 49 4.19 3.20 -14.43
CA ARG A 49 4.34 4.57 -14.93
C ARG A 49 3.18 4.95 -15.84
N GLU A 50 2.75 4.09 -16.74
CA GLU A 50 1.64 4.35 -17.65
C GLU A 50 0.28 4.47 -16.94
N ILE A 51 0.08 3.71 -15.86
CA ILE A 51 -1.13 3.80 -15.04
C ILE A 51 -1.16 5.07 -14.19
N LEU A 52 -0.04 5.40 -13.53
CA LEU A 52 0.07 6.54 -12.65
C LEU A 52 0.11 7.87 -13.43
N LEU A 53 0.71 7.87 -14.62
CA LEU A 53 0.87 9.02 -15.50
C LEU A 53 0.51 8.66 -16.94
N PRO A 54 -0.77 8.50 -17.27
CA PRO A 54 -1.19 8.22 -18.63
C PRO A 54 -0.70 9.33 -19.59
N LYS A 55 -0.04 8.93 -20.66
CA LYS A 55 0.50 9.87 -21.67
C LYS A 55 -0.55 10.84 -22.24
N GLN A 56 -1.82 10.45 -22.20
CA GLN A 56 -2.95 11.21 -22.72
C GLN A 56 -3.42 12.37 -21.82
N HIS A 57 -2.99 12.40 -20.55
CA HIS A 57 -3.52 13.33 -19.55
C HIS A 57 -2.49 14.29 -18.95
N ALA A 58 -1.22 14.14 -19.29
CA ALA A 58 -0.18 15.01 -18.75
C ALA A 58 0.51 15.80 -19.87
N VAL A 59 0.13 17.07 -20.00
CA VAL A 59 0.62 17.96 -21.07
C VAL A 59 2.03 18.47 -20.76
N ASN A 60 2.40 18.60 -19.48
CA ASN A 60 3.71 19.08 -19.04
C ASN A 60 4.16 18.43 -17.72
N ASP A 61 5.40 18.68 -17.32
CA ASP A 61 6.00 18.09 -16.12
C ASP A 61 5.36 18.61 -14.82
N ASP A 62 4.88 19.85 -14.79
CA ASP A 62 4.21 20.43 -13.61
C ASP A 62 2.87 19.72 -13.34
N GLU A 63 2.11 19.43 -14.39
CA GLU A 63 0.86 18.66 -14.26
C GLU A 63 1.11 17.23 -13.78
N ARG A 64 2.19 16.60 -14.25
CA ARG A 64 2.60 15.26 -13.79
C ARG A 64 2.95 15.28 -12.31
N GLU A 65 3.74 16.23 -11.88
CA GLU A 65 4.10 16.39 -10.48
C GLU A 65 2.85 16.61 -9.62
N PHE A 66 1.96 17.50 -10.04
CA PHE A 66 0.70 17.77 -9.34
C PHE A 66 -0.15 16.49 -9.16
N VAL A 67 -0.33 15.71 -10.23
CA VAL A 67 -1.10 14.44 -10.17
C VAL A 67 -0.47 13.44 -9.21
N LEU A 68 0.86 13.30 -9.25
CA LEU A 68 1.56 12.39 -8.33
C LEU A 68 1.48 12.85 -6.88
N ARG A 69 1.57 14.14 -6.62
CA ARG A 69 1.40 14.69 -5.27
C ARG A 69 -0.01 14.46 -4.74
N LEU A 70 -1.02 14.70 -5.56
CA LEU A 70 -2.41 14.43 -5.20
C LEU A 70 -2.65 12.95 -4.90
N LEU A 71 -2.05 12.05 -5.66
CA LEU A 71 -2.12 10.60 -5.40
C LEU A 71 -1.38 10.25 -4.11
N ALA A 72 -0.19 10.79 -3.88
CA ALA A 72 0.58 10.60 -2.66
C ALA A 72 -0.21 11.04 -1.41
N ASP A 73 -0.89 12.18 -1.48
CA ASP A 73 -1.75 12.68 -0.40
C ASP A 73 -2.93 11.74 -0.11
N ARG A 74 -3.56 11.18 -1.15
CA ARG A 74 -4.64 10.20 -0.98
C ARG A 74 -4.15 8.90 -0.33
N ILE A 75 -2.97 8.43 -0.72
CA ILE A 75 -2.34 7.26 -0.12
C ILE A 75 -2.02 7.55 1.35
N ALA A 76 -1.43 8.72 1.64
CA ALA A 76 -1.14 9.15 3.00
C ALA A 76 -2.41 9.20 3.87
N ALA A 77 -3.49 9.78 3.35
CA ALA A 77 -4.77 9.86 4.04
C ALA A 77 -5.36 8.47 4.35
N PHE A 78 -5.27 7.53 3.41
CA PHE A 78 -5.71 6.15 3.64
C PHE A 78 -4.90 5.50 4.77
N PHE A 79 -3.57 5.52 4.70
CA PHE A 79 -2.73 4.96 5.76
C PHE A 79 -2.95 5.65 7.10
N HIS A 80 -3.07 6.97 7.11
CA HIS A 80 -3.42 7.72 8.32
C HIS A 80 -4.72 7.19 8.94
N SER A 81 -5.75 7.01 8.13
CA SER A 81 -7.06 6.56 8.61
C SER A 81 -7.04 5.16 9.24
N ILE A 82 -6.23 4.23 8.71
CA ILE A 82 -6.14 2.88 9.26
C ILE A 82 -5.16 2.78 10.45
N ILE A 83 -4.19 3.68 10.54
CA ILE A 83 -3.14 3.64 11.58
C ILE A 83 -3.54 4.43 12.83
N MET A 84 -4.10 5.62 12.66
CA MET A 84 -4.42 6.53 13.76
C MET A 84 -5.79 6.26 14.39
N GLU A 85 -6.71 5.68 13.64
CA GLU A 85 -8.00 5.26 14.16
C GLU A 85 -7.91 3.89 14.89
N GLU A 86 -8.99 3.45 15.52
CA GLU A 86 -9.05 2.16 16.24
C GLU A 86 -8.94 0.95 15.29
N ARG A 87 -8.96 1.16 13.98
CA ARG A 87 -8.92 0.10 12.95
C ARG A 87 -7.70 -0.82 13.09
N LEU A 88 -6.55 -0.29 13.50
CA LEU A 88 -5.36 -1.10 13.74
C LEU A 88 -5.54 -2.12 14.89
N THR A 89 -6.44 -1.85 15.82
CA THR A 89 -6.81 -2.75 16.92
C THR A 89 -8.02 -3.62 16.60
N ASN A 90 -8.83 -3.21 15.61
CA ASN A 90 -9.97 -3.95 15.09
C ASN A 90 -9.64 -4.54 13.71
N LEU A 91 -9.10 -5.76 13.70
CA LEU A 91 -8.66 -6.43 12.46
C LEU A 91 -9.80 -6.57 11.42
N THR A 92 -11.04 -6.74 11.86
CA THR A 92 -12.19 -6.86 10.95
C THR A 92 -12.44 -5.55 10.23
N GLU A 93 -12.45 -4.43 10.92
CA GLU A 93 -12.62 -3.11 10.30
C GLU A 93 -11.45 -2.73 9.40
N LEU A 94 -10.21 -3.06 9.81
CA LEU A 94 -9.03 -2.88 8.97
C LEU A 94 -9.20 -3.62 7.63
N LYS A 95 -9.55 -4.90 7.69
CA LYS A 95 -9.77 -5.73 6.49
C LYS A 95 -10.90 -5.19 5.62
N ASN A 96 -12.02 -4.80 6.21
CA ASN A 96 -13.15 -4.23 5.48
C ASN A 96 -12.77 -2.91 4.79
N SER A 97 -12.00 -2.04 5.44
CA SER A 97 -11.50 -0.80 4.83
C SER A 97 -10.62 -1.07 3.61
N CYS A 98 -9.72 -2.05 3.72
CA CYS A 98 -8.86 -2.45 2.60
C CYS A 98 -9.66 -3.10 1.47
N TYR A 99 -10.61 -3.97 1.80
CA TYR A 99 -11.50 -4.61 0.83
C TYR A 99 -12.31 -3.58 0.04
N THR A 100 -12.91 -2.61 0.72
CA THR A 100 -13.65 -1.51 0.07
C THR A 100 -12.76 -0.69 -0.86
N LEU A 101 -11.52 -0.40 -0.43
CA LEU A 101 -10.55 0.29 -1.29
C LEU A 101 -10.21 -0.54 -2.53
N GLY A 102 -10.09 -1.85 -2.41
CA GLY A 102 -9.91 -2.76 -3.53
C GLY A 102 -11.06 -2.72 -4.53
N GLN A 103 -12.30 -2.72 -4.05
CA GLN A 103 -13.49 -2.56 -4.89
C GLN A 103 -13.46 -1.23 -5.66
N GLN A 104 -13.09 -0.13 -5.00
CA GLN A 104 -12.96 1.17 -5.65
C GLN A 104 -11.90 1.16 -6.77
N HIS A 105 -10.78 0.49 -6.56
CA HIS A 105 -9.74 0.34 -7.59
C HIS A 105 -10.23 -0.42 -8.83
N SER A 106 -11.19 -1.31 -8.70
CA SER A 106 -11.77 -2.03 -9.83
C SER A 106 -12.51 -1.11 -10.80
N ALA A 107 -13.04 0.02 -10.31
CA ALA A 107 -13.77 1.01 -11.11
C ALA A 107 -12.84 1.96 -11.90
N TYR A 108 -11.61 2.16 -11.43
CA TYR A 108 -10.68 3.12 -12.06
C TYR A 108 -9.89 2.53 -13.23
N SER A 109 -9.79 1.22 -13.36
CA SER A 109 -8.93 0.55 -14.32
C SER A 109 -9.74 -0.05 -15.46
N LYS A 110 -9.61 0.49 -16.67
CA LYS A 110 -10.09 -0.15 -17.91
C LYS A 110 -9.22 -1.33 -18.30
N ASP A 111 -7.91 -1.26 -17.99
CA ASP A 111 -6.97 -2.36 -18.17
C ASP A 111 -6.85 -3.19 -16.89
N PRO A 112 -6.57 -4.49 -16.99
CA PRO A 112 -6.43 -5.32 -15.79
C PRO A 112 -5.29 -4.78 -14.93
N PHE A 113 -5.65 -4.23 -13.78
CA PHE A 113 -4.69 -3.89 -12.75
C PHE A 113 -3.93 -5.18 -12.40
N LYS A 114 -2.63 -5.19 -12.67
CA LYS A 114 -1.82 -6.38 -12.40
C LYS A 114 -1.57 -6.46 -10.90
N LEU A 115 -1.75 -7.64 -10.33
CA LEU A 115 -1.46 -7.92 -8.92
C LEU A 115 -0.04 -7.48 -8.52
N THR A 116 0.91 -7.62 -9.46
CA THR A 116 2.30 -7.21 -9.30
C THR A 116 2.48 -5.72 -9.02
N TYR A 117 1.50 -4.87 -9.35
CA TYR A 117 1.59 -3.44 -9.09
C TYR A 117 1.47 -3.10 -7.59
N TRP A 118 0.59 -3.78 -6.88
CA TRP A 118 0.49 -3.61 -5.43
C TRP A 118 1.70 -4.16 -4.70
N ASP A 119 2.25 -5.28 -5.17
CA ASP A 119 3.49 -5.83 -4.63
C ASP A 119 4.67 -4.87 -4.86
N ALA A 120 4.77 -4.29 -6.05
CA ALA A 120 5.80 -3.29 -6.37
C ALA A 120 5.68 -2.04 -5.49
N PHE A 121 4.46 -1.56 -5.24
CA PHE A 121 4.23 -0.45 -4.33
C PHE A 121 4.64 -0.78 -2.89
N CYS A 122 4.22 -1.94 -2.37
CA CYS A 122 4.59 -2.38 -1.02
C CYS A 122 6.10 -2.52 -0.85
N LEU A 123 6.78 -3.07 -1.86
CA LEU A 123 8.23 -3.19 -1.86
C LEU A 123 8.91 -1.82 -1.84
N ALA A 124 8.50 -0.90 -2.71
CA ALA A 124 9.06 0.45 -2.77
C ALA A 124 8.84 1.22 -1.46
N LEU A 125 7.69 1.02 -0.79
CA LEU A 125 7.40 1.62 0.51
C LEU A 125 8.37 1.12 1.59
N LEU A 126 8.61 -0.19 1.65
CA LEU A 126 9.55 -0.77 2.63
C LEU A 126 10.99 -0.34 2.36
N GLU A 127 11.40 -0.28 1.10
CA GLU A 127 12.74 0.18 0.74
C GLU A 127 12.95 1.66 1.08
N GLU A 128 11.95 2.51 0.92
CA GLU A 128 12.06 3.91 1.34
C GLU A 128 12.25 4.02 2.87
N LEU A 129 11.63 3.11 3.66
CA LEU A 129 11.88 3.01 5.10
C LEU A 129 13.31 2.55 5.42
N GLU A 130 13.83 1.57 4.69
CA GLU A 130 15.19 1.07 4.87
C GLU A 130 16.25 2.10 4.48
N ASN A 131 16.03 2.79 3.34
CA ASN A 131 16.98 3.78 2.80
C ASN A 131 17.12 5.02 3.68
N ARG A 132 16.12 5.35 4.50
CA ARG A 132 16.23 6.45 5.46
C ARG A 132 17.21 6.18 6.61
N GLY A 133 17.53 4.92 6.82
CA GLY A 133 18.42 4.47 7.90
C GLY A 133 17.78 4.61 9.28
N GLY A 134 18.05 3.67 10.15
CA GLY A 134 17.61 3.73 11.55
C GLY A 134 16.25 3.12 11.86
N THR A 135 15.47 2.67 10.88
CA THR A 135 14.25 1.91 11.18
C THR A 135 14.63 0.52 11.71
N PRO A 136 14.31 0.18 12.96
CA PRO A 136 14.64 -1.12 13.52
C PRO A 136 13.98 -2.27 12.74
N ARG A 137 14.66 -3.41 12.71
CA ARG A 137 14.22 -4.57 11.93
C ARG A 137 12.85 -5.10 12.33
N GLU A 138 12.49 -4.96 13.59
CA GLU A 138 11.18 -5.42 14.10
C GLU A 138 10.05 -4.50 13.68
N GLU A 139 10.30 -3.21 13.58
CA GLU A 139 9.38 -2.22 13.05
C GLU A 139 9.13 -2.43 11.55
N LEU A 140 10.19 -2.72 10.79
CA LEU A 140 10.05 -3.11 9.37
C LEU A 140 9.18 -4.37 9.21
N ARG A 141 9.38 -5.39 10.05
CA ARG A 141 8.54 -6.60 10.05
C ARG A 141 7.09 -6.30 10.40
N ALA A 142 6.84 -5.39 11.33
CA ALA A 142 5.49 -4.97 11.68
C ALA A 142 4.80 -4.29 10.48
N TRP A 143 5.51 -3.45 9.75
CA TRP A 143 5.03 -2.83 8.52
C TRP A 143 4.82 -3.84 7.39
N GLN A 144 5.72 -4.79 7.19
CA GLN A 144 5.52 -5.89 6.24
C GLN A 144 4.22 -6.65 6.53
N THR A 145 3.92 -6.92 7.81
CA THR A 145 2.68 -7.57 8.22
C THR A 145 1.45 -6.72 7.89
N LEU A 146 1.50 -5.41 8.16
CA LEU A 146 0.42 -4.48 7.81
C LEU A 146 0.19 -4.45 6.29
N LEU A 147 1.27 -4.28 5.52
CA LEU A 147 1.18 -4.21 4.05
C LEU A 147 0.66 -5.49 3.44
N HIS A 148 1.02 -6.65 4.00
CA HIS A 148 0.46 -7.94 3.59
C HIS A 148 -1.05 -8.00 3.81
N ILE A 149 -1.54 -7.58 4.98
CA ILE A 149 -2.98 -7.52 5.27
C ILE A 149 -3.69 -6.55 4.33
N VAL A 150 -3.13 -5.37 4.10
CA VAL A 150 -3.68 -4.37 3.18
C VAL A 150 -3.79 -4.96 1.78
N ASN A 151 -2.69 -5.51 1.25
CA ASN A 151 -2.60 -6.03 -0.11
C ASN A 151 -3.58 -7.20 -0.34
N GLU A 152 -3.59 -8.18 0.57
CA GLU A 152 -4.47 -9.35 0.49
C GLU A 152 -5.96 -8.97 0.44
N ASN A 153 -6.38 -8.02 1.28
CA ASN A 153 -7.80 -7.62 1.34
C ASN A 153 -8.19 -6.66 0.22
N MET A 154 -7.29 -5.77 -0.22
CA MET A 154 -7.53 -4.97 -1.43
C MET A 154 -7.70 -5.86 -2.65
N LEU A 155 -6.85 -6.88 -2.79
CA LEU A 155 -6.95 -7.86 -3.87
C LEU A 155 -8.30 -8.57 -3.86
N ALA A 156 -8.75 -9.07 -2.70
CA ALA A 156 -10.03 -9.74 -2.57
C ALA A 156 -11.18 -8.82 -3.03
N GLY A 157 -11.22 -7.58 -2.56
CA GLY A 157 -12.24 -6.61 -2.96
C GLY A 157 -12.22 -6.28 -4.46
N TYR A 158 -11.03 -6.15 -5.04
CA TYR A 158 -10.84 -5.91 -6.47
C TYR A 158 -11.38 -7.08 -7.31
N MET A 159 -11.03 -8.30 -6.95
CA MET A 159 -11.44 -9.51 -7.68
C MET A 159 -12.95 -9.74 -7.61
N ASP A 160 -13.56 -9.56 -6.43
CA ASP A 160 -15.00 -9.71 -6.25
C ASP A 160 -15.80 -8.69 -7.08
N ALA A 161 -15.35 -7.43 -7.09
CA ALA A 161 -16.00 -6.39 -7.90
C ALA A 161 -15.89 -6.67 -9.42
N LYS A 162 -14.75 -7.22 -9.89
CA LYS A 162 -14.58 -7.62 -11.30
C LYS A 162 -15.41 -8.84 -11.69
N SER A 163 -15.65 -9.76 -10.75
CA SER A 163 -16.50 -10.94 -10.99
C SER A 163 -17.98 -10.55 -11.10
N GLY A 164 -18.47 -9.66 -10.23
CA GLY A 164 -19.85 -9.18 -10.23
C GLY A 164 -20.21 -8.27 -11.42
N SER A 165 -19.21 -7.75 -12.15
CA SER A 165 -19.43 -6.89 -13.32
C SER A 165 -19.60 -7.68 -14.62
N ARG A 166 -19.59 -9.03 -14.58
CA ARG A 166 -19.71 -9.90 -15.77
C ARG A 166 -21.10 -10.52 -15.94
N GLU A 167 -22.03 -10.23 -15.03
CA GLU A 167 -23.44 -10.58 -15.14
C GLU A 167 -24.26 -9.39 -15.67
#